data_5b3215980f82111ee8a9c9c32dd0a560
#
_entry.id   5b3215980f82111ee8a9c9c32dd0a560
#
_cell.length_a   1.000
_cell.length_b   1.000
_cell.length_c   1.000
_cell.angle_alpha   90.00
_cell.angle_beta   90.00
_cell.angle_gamma   90.00
#
_symmetry.space_group_name_H-M   'P 1'
#
loop_
_entity.id
_entity.type
_entity.pdbx_description
1 polymer ?
#
loop_
_entity_poly.entity_id
_entity_poly.type
_entity_poly.pdbx_seq_one_letter_code
_entity_poly.pdbx_strand_id
1 'polypeptide(L)'
;MPKTKYEVNPAAVQRARELIDARQYVLNSDWGQVQPSADGQNRYLESHSWDDYAQWHLALTTGVPDGRKARYAFVFGDFRRLHRSGLIACVYRASEWRHKSVELAAHDLLQYLDAKTG
;
A
#
# COMPACT_ATOMS: atom_id res chain seq x y z
N MET A 1 -2.78 -26.87 -0.81
CA MET A 1 -3.23 -25.62 -0.19
C MET A 1 -3.47 -24.56 -1.25
N PRO A 2 -4.63 -23.93 -1.24
CA PRO A 2 -4.84 -22.83 -2.17
C PRO A 2 -3.90 -21.67 -1.82
N LYS A 3 -3.27 -21.11 -2.83
CA LYS A 3 -2.44 -19.92 -2.65
C LYS A 3 -3.32 -18.71 -2.36
N THR A 4 -2.86 -17.83 -1.48
CA THR A 4 -3.52 -16.57 -1.24
C THR A 4 -3.57 -15.78 -2.56
N LYS A 5 -4.76 -15.29 -2.90
CA LYS A 5 -4.94 -14.46 -4.09
C LYS A 5 -5.26 -13.03 -3.68
N TYR A 6 -4.75 -12.11 -4.46
CA TYR A 6 -4.97 -10.69 -4.25
C TYR A 6 -5.52 -10.03 -5.50
N GLU A 7 -6.35 -9.04 -5.30
CA GLU A 7 -6.79 -8.16 -6.39
C GLU A 7 -6.30 -6.75 -6.07
N VAL A 8 -6.00 -5.98 -7.10
CA VAL A 8 -5.58 -4.58 -6.92
C VAL A 8 -6.73 -3.79 -6.33
N ASN A 9 -6.41 -2.93 -5.36
CA ASN A 9 -7.39 -2.04 -4.74
C ASN A 9 -7.38 -0.68 -5.47
N PRO A 10 -8.37 -0.39 -6.31
CA PRO A 10 -8.37 0.87 -7.08
C PRO A 10 -8.42 2.11 -6.20
N ALA A 11 -9.07 2.03 -5.04
CA ALA A 11 -9.14 3.16 -4.11
C ALA A 11 -7.75 3.53 -3.59
N ALA A 12 -6.90 2.53 -3.32
CA ALA A 12 -5.54 2.77 -2.86
C ALA A 12 -4.66 3.35 -3.97
N VAL A 13 -4.81 2.86 -5.20
CA VAL A 13 -4.08 3.41 -6.35
C VAL A 13 -4.43 4.90 -6.54
N GLN A 14 -5.71 5.22 -6.48
CA GLN A 14 -6.19 6.60 -6.58
C GLN A 14 -5.63 7.46 -5.44
N ARG A 15 -5.68 6.96 -4.21
CA ARG A 15 -5.16 7.68 -3.06
C ARG A 15 -3.66 7.91 -3.16
N ALA A 16 -2.92 6.92 -3.63
CA ALA A 16 -1.48 7.06 -3.82
C ALA A 16 -1.15 8.18 -4.82
N ARG A 17 -1.90 8.24 -5.93
CA ARG A 17 -1.73 9.33 -6.90
C ARG A 17 -2.04 10.69 -6.30
N GLU A 18 -3.10 10.79 -5.53
CA GLU A 18 -3.46 12.03 -4.84
C GLU A 18 -2.36 12.48 -3.87
N LEU A 19 -1.79 11.55 -3.12
CA LEU A 19 -0.69 11.84 -2.21
C LEU A 19 0.55 12.33 -2.96
N ILE A 20 0.87 11.70 -4.09
CA ILE A 20 2.00 12.12 -4.93
C ILE A 20 1.76 13.53 -5.47
N ASP A 21 0.58 13.80 -5.99
CA ASP A 21 0.23 15.11 -6.55
C ASP A 21 0.24 16.21 -5.47
N ALA A 22 -0.13 15.86 -4.24
CA ALA A 22 -0.13 16.78 -3.11
C ALA A 22 1.24 16.90 -2.42
N ARG A 23 2.26 16.24 -2.95
CA ARG A 23 3.62 16.19 -2.37
C ARG A 23 3.65 15.60 -0.95
N GLN A 24 2.74 14.68 -0.67
CA GLN A 24 2.67 13.99 0.61
C GLN A 24 3.41 12.65 0.50
N TYR A 25 4.73 12.72 0.35
CA TYR A 25 5.57 11.53 0.21
C TYR A 25 6.93 11.73 0.86
N VAL A 26 7.58 10.62 1.15
CA VAL A 26 8.95 10.56 1.66
C VAL A 26 9.79 9.77 0.67
N LEU A 27 10.87 10.37 0.16
CA LEU A 27 11.70 9.76 -0.87
C LEU A 27 12.82 8.89 -0.32
N ASN A 28 13.31 9.20 0.88
CA ASN A 28 14.44 8.52 1.49
C ASN A 28 14.06 8.04 2.89
N SER A 29 13.69 6.78 3.01
CA SER A 29 13.38 6.18 4.29
C SER A 29 13.76 4.69 4.27
N ASP A 30 13.93 4.13 5.45
CA ASP A 30 14.10 2.70 5.64
C ASP A 30 12.72 2.10 5.93
N TRP A 31 12.17 1.36 4.98
CA TRP A 31 10.82 0.82 5.11
C TRP A 31 10.67 -0.08 6.34
N GLY A 32 11.71 -0.83 6.67
CA GLY A 32 11.67 -1.68 7.87
C GLY A 32 11.45 -0.91 9.15
N GLN A 33 11.88 0.36 9.19
CA GLN A 33 11.73 1.22 10.37
C GLN A 33 10.44 2.05 10.36
N VAL A 34 9.95 2.42 9.17
CA VAL A 34 8.81 3.34 9.06
C VAL A 34 7.48 2.65 8.75
N GLN A 35 7.51 1.40 8.34
CA GLN A 35 6.27 0.67 8.06
C GLN A 35 5.40 0.59 9.32
N PRO A 36 4.06 0.69 9.18
CA PRO A 36 3.20 0.65 10.34
C PRO A 36 3.31 -0.67 11.10
N SER A 37 3.49 -0.58 12.42
CA SER A 37 3.44 -1.73 13.30
C SER A 37 1.99 -2.17 13.51
N ALA A 38 1.79 -3.35 14.10
CA ALA A 38 0.45 -3.82 14.46
C ALA A 38 -0.26 -2.81 15.37
N ASP A 39 0.45 -2.27 16.35
CA ASP A 39 -0.10 -1.25 17.25
C ASP A 39 -0.44 0.05 16.52
N GLY A 40 0.39 0.47 15.58
CA GLY A 40 0.14 1.66 14.75
C GLY A 40 -1.09 1.49 13.89
N GLN A 41 -1.27 0.31 13.32
CA GLN A 41 -2.47 -0.02 12.55
C GLN A 41 -3.74 0.01 13.41
N ASN A 42 -3.66 -0.55 14.61
CA ASN A 42 -4.79 -0.55 15.55
C ASN A 42 -5.16 0.87 15.96
N ARG A 43 -4.17 1.72 16.25
CA ARG A 43 -4.41 3.12 16.60
C ARG A 43 -5.08 3.89 15.47
N TYR A 44 -4.65 3.64 14.24
CA TYR A 44 -5.28 4.29 13.07
C TYR A 44 -6.75 3.89 12.97
N LEU A 45 -7.05 2.61 13.16
CA LEU A 45 -8.43 2.09 13.10
C LEU A 45 -9.32 2.60 14.23
N GLU A 46 -8.75 3.03 15.37
CA GLU A 46 -9.55 3.62 16.46
C GLU A 46 -10.22 4.92 16.06
N SER A 47 -9.62 5.68 15.15
CA SER A 47 -10.10 7.01 14.74
C SER A 47 -10.46 7.12 13.25
N HIS A 48 -10.32 6.05 12.49
CA HIS A 48 -10.59 6.04 11.05
C HIS A 48 -11.42 4.83 10.66
N SER A 49 -12.15 4.94 9.55
CA SER A 49 -12.96 3.86 9.02
C SER A 49 -12.11 2.79 8.35
N TRP A 50 -12.71 1.64 8.07
CA TRP A 50 -12.09 0.60 7.26
C TRP A 50 -11.83 1.08 5.82
N ASP A 51 -12.67 1.97 5.30
CA ASP A 51 -12.44 2.56 3.98
C ASP A 51 -11.19 3.42 3.97
N ASP A 52 -10.96 4.21 5.02
CA ASP A 52 -9.74 5.00 5.17
C ASP A 52 -8.52 4.09 5.26
N TYR A 53 -8.63 3.03 6.05
CA TYR A 53 -7.55 2.05 6.23
C TYR A 53 -7.21 1.37 4.89
N ALA A 54 -8.23 0.99 4.13
CA ALA A 54 -8.06 0.33 2.83
C ALA A 54 -7.25 1.16 1.85
N GLN A 55 -7.40 2.48 1.88
CA GLN A 55 -6.71 3.39 0.94
C GLN A 55 -5.19 3.37 1.07
N TRP A 56 -4.65 2.78 2.12
CA TRP A 56 -3.21 2.64 2.33
C TRP A 56 -2.66 1.29 1.89
N HIS A 57 -3.49 0.43 1.31
CA HIS A 57 -3.13 -0.95 0.95
C HIS A 57 -3.44 -1.20 -0.52
N LEU A 58 -2.42 -1.54 -1.31
CA LEU A 58 -2.55 -1.71 -2.77
C LEU A 58 -3.37 -2.92 -3.16
N ALA A 59 -3.57 -3.87 -2.27
CA ALA A 59 -4.27 -5.11 -2.61
C ALA A 59 -5.32 -5.48 -1.58
N LEU A 60 -6.32 -6.20 -2.07
CA LEU A 60 -7.38 -6.79 -1.26
C LEU A 60 -7.25 -8.31 -1.37
N THR A 61 -7.28 -9.00 -0.24
CA THR A 61 -7.20 -10.46 -0.21
C THR A 61 -8.53 -11.04 -0.66
N THR A 62 -8.49 -11.79 -1.75
CA THR A 62 -9.69 -12.42 -2.34
C THR A 62 -10.32 -13.40 -1.35
N GLY A 63 -11.62 -13.30 -1.16
CA GLY A 63 -12.37 -14.20 -0.28
C GLY A 63 -12.42 -13.79 1.18
N VAL A 64 -11.71 -12.73 1.57
CA VAL A 64 -11.80 -12.18 2.93
C VAL A 64 -12.76 -11.00 2.90
N PRO A 65 -13.78 -10.95 3.79
CA PRO A 65 -14.73 -9.85 3.81
C PRO A 65 -14.09 -8.54 4.28
N ASP A 66 -14.67 -7.43 3.84
CA ASP A 66 -14.28 -6.10 4.30
C ASP A 66 -14.48 -6.00 5.81
N GLY A 67 -13.71 -5.12 6.44
CA GLY A 67 -13.79 -4.92 7.88
C GLY A 67 -12.96 -5.89 8.71
N ARG A 68 -12.03 -6.56 8.07
CA ARG A 68 -11.03 -7.42 8.74
C ARG A 68 -9.65 -7.04 8.25
N LYS A 69 -8.66 -6.97 9.14
CA LYS A 69 -7.28 -6.63 8.76
C LYS A 69 -6.72 -7.53 7.66
N ALA A 70 -7.08 -8.82 7.70
CA ALA A 70 -6.60 -9.78 6.70
C ALA A 70 -7.07 -9.48 5.28
N ARG A 71 -8.10 -8.64 5.11
CA ARG A 71 -8.60 -8.20 3.80
C ARG A 71 -7.58 -7.31 3.09
N TYR A 72 -6.79 -6.53 3.84
CA TYR A 72 -5.96 -5.45 3.30
C TYR A 72 -4.50 -5.84 3.34
N ALA A 73 -3.80 -5.70 2.20
CA ALA A 73 -2.42 -6.13 2.04
C ALA A 73 -1.63 -5.12 1.20
N PHE A 74 -0.31 -5.19 1.30
CA PHE A 74 0.61 -4.35 0.54
C PHE A 74 0.49 -2.87 0.92
N VAL A 75 0.73 -2.57 2.19
CA VAL A 75 0.77 -1.20 2.70
C VAL A 75 1.96 -0.46 2.10
N PHE A 76 1.75 0.80 1.69
CA PHE A 76 2.79 1.58 1.00
C PHE A 76 3.11 2.92 1.69
N GLY A 77 2.50 3.19 2.82
CA GLY A 77 2.71 4.44 3.55
C GLY A 77 2.62 4.25 5.06
N ASP A 78 2.78 5.36 5.78
CA ASP A 78 2.78 5.36 7.24
C ASP A 78 1.49 5.94 7.83
N PHE A 79 0.40 5.94 7.07
CA PHE A 79 -0.90 6.52 7.39
C PHE A 79 -0.88 8.07 7.43
N ARG A 80 0.20 8.68 7.00
CA ARG A 80 0.30 10.13 6.80
C ARG A 80 0.82 10.45 5.42
N ARG A 81 1.91 9.78 5.01
CA ARG A 81 2.56 9.99 3.72
C ARG A 81 2.84 8.66 3.05
N LEU A 82 2.89 8.72 1.74
CA LEU A 82 3.38 7.63 0.93
C LEU A 82 4.91 7.56 1.08
N HIS A 83 5.48 6.37 1.15
CA HIS A 83 6.93 6.18 1.18
C HIS A 83 7.39 5.51 -0.11
N ARG A 84 8.38 6.09 -0.77
CA ARG A 84 8.99 5.48 -1.95
C ARG A 84 9.51 4.08 -1.61
N SER A 85 10.15 3.94 -0.46
CA SER A 85 10.62 2.64 0.03
C SER A 85 9.48 1.64 0.21
N GLY A 86 8.30 2.11 0.59
CA GLY A 86 7.10 1.27 0.71
C GLY A 86 6.62 0.74 -0.63
N LEU A 87 6.63 1.59 -1.67
CA LEU A 87 6.28 1.16 -3.03
C LEU A 87 7.29 0.14 -3.55
N ILE A 88 8.59 0.36 -3.32
CA ILE A 88 9.63 -0.60 -3.70
C ILE A 88 9.40 -1.94 -2.99
N ALA A 89 9.10 -1.91 -1.70
CA ALA A 89 8.81 -3.13 -0.94
C ALA A 89 7.61 -3.87 -1.52
N CYS A 90 6.57 -3.14 -1.94
CA CYS A 90 5.40 -3.75 -2.59
C CYS A 90 5.78 -4.43 -3.91
N VAL A 91 6.62 -3.78 -4.73
CA VAL A 91 7.08 -4.37 -6.00
C VAL A 91 7.82 -5.68 -5.73
N TYR A 92 8.79 -5.67 -4.81
CA TYR A 92 9.57 -6.87 -4.51
C TYR A 92 8.71 -8.01 -3.97
N ARG A 93 7.83 -7.68 -3.03
CA ARG A 93 6.98 -8.68 -2.38
C ARG A 93 6.02 -9.31 -3.38
N ALA A 94 5.37 -8.49 -4.22
CA ALA A 94 4.45 -8.97 -5.23
C ALA A 94 5.18 -9.79 -6.30
N SER A 95 6.37 -9.38 -6.69
CA SER A 95 7.21 -10.10 -7.65
C SER A 95 7.63 -11.47 -7.09
N GLU A 96 8.11 -11.48 -5.85
CA GLU A 96 8.58 -12.71 -5.17
C GLU A 96 7.47 -13.77 -5.08
N TRP A 97 6.25 -13.34 -4.78
CA TRP A 97 5.10 -14.22 -4.62
C TRP A 97 4.23 -14.31 -5.86
N ARG A 98 4.69 -13.76 -6.99
CA ARG A 98 4.04 -13.82 -8.32
C ARG A 98 2.64 -13.23 -8.36
N HIS A 99 2.43 -12.13 -7.65
CA HIS A 99 1.19 -11.35 -7.73
C HIS A 99 1.34 -10.25 -8.79
N LYS A 100 1.26 -10.64 -10.06
CA LYS A 100 1.63 -9.78 -11.20
C LYS A 100 0.84 -8.47 -11.26
N SER A 101 -0.46 -8.52 -11.02
CA SER A 101 -1.29 -7.31 -11.09
C SER A 101 -0.91 -6.30 -10.01
N VAL A 102 -0.60 -6.78 -8.79
CA VAL A 102 -0.15 -5.93 -7.69
C VAL A 102 1.24 -5.37 -7.97
N GLU A 103 2.13 -6.20 -8.49
CA GLU A 103 3.48 -5.79 -8.89
C GLU A 103 3.41 -4.64 -9.90
N LEU A 104 2.59 -4.78 -10.95
CA LEU A 104 2.43 -3.75 -11.97
C LEU A 104 1.84 -2.46 -11.41
N ALA A 105 0.84 -2.57 -10.54
CA ALA A 105 0.26 -1.38 -9.91
C ALA A 105 1.28 -0.62 -9.06
N ALA A 106 2.07 -1.34 -8.27
CA ALA A 106 3.12 -0.73 -7.44
C ALA A 106 4.22 -0.10 -8.31
N HIS A 107 4.63 -0.80 -9.37
CA HIS A 107 5.63 -0.31 -10.30
C HIS A 107 5.17 0.96 -11.01
N ASP A 108 3.93 1.00 -11.48
CA ASP A 108 3.36 2.17 -12.14
C ASP A 108 3.32 3.37 -11.19
N LEU A 109 2.97 3.16 -9.94
CA LEU A 109 2.97 4.23 -8.94
C LEU A 109 4.39 4.73 -8.66
N LEU A 110 5.36 3.82 -8.61
CA LEU A 110 6.76 4.19 -8.43
C LEU A 110 7.26 5.03 -9.58
N GLN A 111 6.92 4.65 -10.82
CA GLN A 111 7.27 5.44 -12.00
C GLN A 111 6.59 6.83 -11.98
N TYR A 112 5.33 6.87 -11.58
CA TYR A 112 4.59 8.13 -11.46
C TYR A 112 5.27 9.06 -10.46
N LEU A 113 5.65 8.53 -9.29
CA LEU A 113 6.37 9.30 -8.28
C LEU A 113 7.71 9.81 -8.82
N ASP A 114 8.50 8.94 -9.45
CA ASP A 114 9.82 9.29 -9.95
C ASP A 114 9.74 10.33 -11.07
N ALA A 115 8.71 10.28 -11.91
CA ALA A 115 8.47 11.29 -12.94
C ALA A 115 8.14 12.66 -12.35
N LYS A 116 7.46 12.69 -11.21
CA LYS A 116 7.10 13.95 -10.53
C LYS A 116 8.27 14.56 -9.76
N THR A 117 9.21 13.74 -9.34
CA THR A 117 10.32 14.17 -8.47
C THR A 117 11.66 14.27 -9.21
N GLY A 118 11.76 13.64 -10.36
CA GLY A 118 12.95 13.67 -11.20
C GLY A 118 12.94 14.87 -12.15
#